data_c119230aeaa1a9b88dbad2d8988a8dbb
#
_entry.id   c119230aeaa1a9b88dbad2d8988a8dbb
#
_cell.length_a   1.000
_cell.length_b   1.000
_cell.length_c   1.000
_cell.angle_alpha   90.00
_cell.angle_beta   90.00
_cell.angle_gamma   90.00
#
_symmetry.space_group_name_H-M   'P 1'
#
loop_
_entity.id
_entity.type
_entity.pdbx_description
1 polymer ?
#
loop_
_entity_poly.entity_id
_entity_poly.type
_entity_poly.pdbx_seq_one_letter_code
_entity_poly.pdbx_strand_id
1 'polypeptide(L)'
;MTTSDIYLLLNLFLWQMYHALAKHSGWSLTLKCTGDLHIDDHHTAEDTAIALGMAFKQALGTPKGIKRFGHAYCPLDEALARAVVDISGRPFASIDLGLKREKIGDLSCEMIPHVLLSFATSAGITLHIDVLKGTNDHHR
;
A
#
# COMPACT_ATOMS: atom_id res chain seq x y z
N MET A 1 -9.47 -20.18 4.31
CA MET A 1 -10.38 -19.05 4.61
C MET A 1 -9.52 -17.85 4.94
N THR A 2 -9.38 -16.92 4.01
CA THR A 2 -8.68 -15.65 4.25
C THR A 2 -9.73 -14.67 4.77
N THR A 3 -9.73 -14.42 6.07
CA THR A 3 -10.57 -13.39 6.67
C THR A 3 -9.77 -12.09 6.67
N SER A 4 -10.18 -11.14 5.85
CA SER A 4 -9.64 -9.78 5.88
C SER A 4 -10.62 -8.92 6.69
N ASP A 5 -10.46 -8.88 8.01
CA ASP A 5 -11.23 -7.95 8.84
C ASP A 5 -10.45 -6.64 8.93
N ILE A 6 -10.77 -5.70 8.04
CA ILE A 6 -10.19 -4.36 8.08
C ILE A 6 -11.28 -3.41 8.56
N TYR A 7 -11.14 -2.94 9.80
CA TYR A 7 -12.01 -1.91 10.38
C TYR A 7 -11.29 -0.56 10.35
N LEU A 8 -11.37 0.14 9.21
CA LEU A 8 -11.02 1.55 9.14
C LEU A 8 -12.31 2.37 9.29
N LEU A 9 -12.46 3.07 10.39
CA LEU A 9 -13.64 3.88 10.65
C LEU A 9 -13.67 5.17 9.79
N LEU A 10 -12.65 5.49 8.96
CA LEU A 10 -12.47 6.90 8.61
C LEU A 10 -11.99 7.25 7.19
N ASN A 11 -11.44 6.37 6.38
CA ASN A 11 -11.11 6.68 5.00
C ASN A 11 -11.45 5.49 4.10
N LEU A 12 -12.54 5.63 3.35
CA LEU A 12 -13.12 4.53 2.58
C LEU A 12 -12.19 4.06 1.46
N PHE A 13 -11.46 5.00 0.82
CA PHE A 13 -10.54 4.65 -0.27
C PHE A 13 -9.27 3.97 0.24
N LEU A 14 -8.72 4.42 1.35
CA LEU A 14 -7.58 3.76 2.00
C LEU A 14 -7.95 2.34 2.46
N TRP A 15 -9.17 2.16 3.00
CA TRP A 15 -9.71 0.83 3.32
C TRP A 15 -9.75 -0.06 2.08
N GLN A 16 -10.23 0.46 0.95
CA GLN A 16 -10.28 -0.28 -0.32
C GLN A 16 -8.89 -0.72 -0.79
N MET A 17 -7.87 0.16 -0.67
CA MET A 17 -6.48 -0.17 -1.01
C MET A 17 -5.95 -1.33 -0.17
N TYR A 18 -6.11 -1.29 1.16
CA TYR A 18 -5.64 -2.38 2.04
C TYR A 18 -6.44 -3.67 1.84
N HIS A 19 -7.74 -3.56 1.59
CA HIS A 19 -8.58 -4.73 1.28
C HIS A 19 -8.13 -5.39 -0.02
N ALA A 20 -7.87 -4.62 -1.07
CA ALA A 20 -7.36 -5.13 -2.33
C ALA A 20 -5.98 -5.79 -2.15
N LEU A 21 -5.07 -5.13 -1.40
CA LEU A 21 -3.76 -5.69 -1.08
C LEU A 21 -3.90 -7.03 -0.36
N ALA A 22 -4.68 -7.12 0.70
CA ALA A 22 -4.87 -8.35 1.46
C ALA A 22 -5.49 -9.46 0.60
N LYS A 23 -6.53 -9.14 -0.18
CA LYS A 23 -7.21 -10.08 -1.07
C LYS A 23 -6.27 -10.67 -2.13
N HIS A 24 -5.51 -9.83 -2.83
CA HIS A 24 -4.68 -10.25 -3.94
C HIS A 24 -3.34 -10.85 -3.50
N SER A 25 -2.81 -10.46 -2.35
CA SER A 25 -1.62 -11.09 -1.77
C SER A 25 -1.91 -12.41 -1.04
N GLY A 26 -3.18 -12.69 -0.74
CA GLY A 26 -3.58 -13.84 0.06
C GLY A 26 -3.28 -13.66 1.57
N TRP A 27 -3.01 -12.42 2.01
CA TRP A 27 -2.77 -12.15 3.42
C TRP A 27 -4.06 -12.20 4.24
N SER A 28 -3.94 -12.68 5.46
CA SER A 28 -4.93 -12.43 6.51
C SER A 28 -4.54 -11.16 7.23
N LEU A 29 -5.32 -10.08 7.06
CA LEU A 29 -5.02 -8.76 7.62
C LEU A 29 -6.16 -8.31 8.51
N THR A 30 -5.83 -7.95 9.76
CA THR A 30 -6.73 -7.21 10.66
C THR A 30 -6.08 -5.87 10.98
N LEU A 31 -6.72 -4.79 10.57
CA LEU A 31 -6.27 -3.42 10.82
C LEU A 31 -7.39 -2.63 11.46
N LYS A 32 -7.10 -1.95 12.59
CA LYS A 32 -8.01 -1.04 13.23
C LYS A 32 -7.30 0.28 13.50
N CYS A 33 -7.88 1.36 13.04
CA CYS A 33 -7.36 2.71 13.26
C CYS A 33 -8.50 3.66 13.65
N THR A 34 -8.20 4.60 14.55
CA THR A 34 -9.02 5.76 14.84
C THR A 34 -8.10 6.97 14.71
N GLY A 35 -8.26 7.74 13.63
CA GLY A 35 -7.41 8.88 13.32
C GLY A 35 -8.05 10.22 13.63
N ASP A 36 -7.25 11.27 13.47
CA ASP A 36 -7.61 12.68 13.68
C ASP A 36 -8.11 13.35 12.40
N LEU A 37 -9.03 12.70 11.69
CA LEU A 37 -9.55 13.16 10.39
C LEU A 37 -10.19 14.56 10.40
N HIS A 38 -10.43 15.11 11.58
CA HIS A 38 -10.84 16.51 11.72
C HIS A 38 -9.73 17.49 11.37
N ILE A 39 -8.47 17.01 11.30
CA ILE A 39 -7.31 17.75 10.80
C ILE A 39 -7.19 17.52 9.29
N ASP A 40 -6.81 16.30 8.90
CA ASP A 40 -6.75 15.82 7.51
C ASP A 40 -6.61 14.29 7.47
N ASP A 41 -6.30 13.73 6.31
CA ASP A 41 -6.10 12.29 6.11
C ASP A 41 -4.64 11.83 6.29
N HIS A 42 -3.69 12.77 6.49
CA HIS A 42 -2.25 12.49 6.50
C HIS A 42 -1.84 11.49 7.58
N HIS A 43 -2.05 11.85 8.85
CA HIS A 43 -1.60 11.02 9.98
C HIS A 43 -2.23 9.62 9.93
N THR A 44 -3.52 9.54 9.64
CA THR A 44 -4.23 8.25 9.56
C THR A 44 -3.67 7.36 8.46
N ALA A 45 -3.40 7.92 7.29
CA ALA A 45 -2.86 7.19 6.15
C ALA A 45 -1.43 6.74 6.40
N GLU A 46 -0.58 7.62 6.91
CA GLU A 46 0.82 7.32 7.22
C GLU A 46 0.97 6.28 8.33
N ASP A 47 0.32 6.51 9.48
CA ASP A 47 0.48 5.65 10.66
C ASP A 47 -0.04 4.22 10.42
N THR A 48 -1.12 4.07 9.64
CA THR A 48 -1.61 2.74 9.25
C THR A 48 -0.62 2.02 8.34
N ALA A 49 0.04 2.74 7.43
CA ALA A 49 1.07 2.18 6.56
C ALA A 49 2.33 1.77 7.33
N ILE A 50 2.75 2.60 8.28
CA ILE A 50 3.87 2.30 9.19
C ILE A 50 3.56 1.05 10.00
N ALA A 51 2.38 0.99 10.63
CA ALA A 51 1.96 -0.15 11.43
C ALA A 51 1.91 -1.45 10.59
N LEU A 52 1.38 -1.38 9.37
CA LEU A 52 1.33 -2.50 8.44
C LEU A 52 2.75 -2.96 8.03
N GLY A 53 3.66 -2.02 7.75
CA GLY A 53 5.05 -2.33 7.43
C GLY A 53 5.78 -3.00 8.58
N MET A 54 5.58 -2.53 9.80
CA MET A 54 6.13 -3.16 11.02
C MET A 54 5.57 -4.56 11.23
N ALA A 55 4.26 -4.76 11.05
CA ALA A 55 3.61 -6.06 11.15
C ALA A 55 4.13 -7.03 10.09
N PHE A 56 4.31 -6.57 8.84
CA PHE A 56 4.92 -7.35 7.76
C PHE A 56 6.34 -7.81 8.14
N LYS A 57 7.18 -6.89 8.61
CA LYS A 57 8.55 -7.20 9.05
C LYS A 57 8.57 -8.21 10.19
N GLN A 58 7.67 -8.07 11.14
CA GLN A 58 7.54 -9.00 12.26
C GLN A 58 7.08 -10.40 11.79
N ALA A 59 6.07 -10.46 10.92
CA ALA A 59 5.56 -11.71 10.37
C ALA A 59 6.60 -12.45 9.51
N LEU A 60 7.43 -11.71 8.78
CA LEU A 60 8.51 -12.25 7.98
C LEU A 60 9.61 -12.90 8.86
N GLY A 61 9.87 -12.33 10.03
CA GLY A 61 10.93 -12.79 10.93
C GLY A 61 12.32 -12.73 10.27
N THR A 62 13.11 -13.79 10.45
CA THR A 62 14.41 -13.90 9.77
C THR A 62 14.22 -14.33 8.33
N PRO A 63 14.59 -13.52 7.32
CA PRO A 63 14.31 -13.79 5.91
C PRO A 63 15.28 -14.83 5.35
N LYS A 64 15.18 -16.08 5.81
CA LYS A 64 15.94 -17.23 5.31
C LYS A 64 15.05 -18.16 4.51
N GLY A 65 15.54 -18.62 3.35
CA GLY A 65 14.84 -19.59 2.51
C GLY A 65 13.60 -19.03 1.80
N ILE A 66 13.42 -17.71 1.77
CA ILE A 66 12.32 -17.04 1.09
C ILE A 66 12.69 -16.71 -0.36
N LYS A 67 11.67 -16.52 -1.19
CA LYS A 67 11.82 -15.87 -2.49
C LYS A 67 12.00 -14.37 -2.25
N ARG A 68 13.25 -13.89 -2.32
CA ARG A 68 13.61 -12.50 -1.99
C ARG A 68 12.98 -11.47 -2.92
N PHE A 69 12.96 -11.75 -4.23
CA PHE A 69 12.45 -10.83 -5.25
C PHE A 69 11.05 -11.24 -5.70
N GLY A 70 10.19 -10.26 -5.87
CA GLY A 70 8.86 -10.44 -6.40
C GLY A 70 8.46 -9.30 -7.33
N HIS A 71 7.56 -9.59 -8.27
CA HIS A 71 6.93 -8.58 -9.11
C HIS A 71 5.52 -9.01 -9.49
N ALA A 72 4.69 -8.04 -9.80
CA ALA A 72 3.36 -8.26 -10.33
C ALA A 72 2.98 -7.14 -11.30
N TYR A 73 2.14 -7.49 -12.27
CA TYR A 73 1.43 -6.55 -13.12
C TYR A 73 -0.05 -6.62 -12.77
N CYS A 74 -0.69 -5.47 -12.66
CA CYS A 74 -2.10 -5.38 -12.36
C CYS A 74 -2.80 -4.53 -13.45
N PRO A 75 -3.63 -5.14 -14.30
CA PRO A 75 -4.47 -4.41 -15.24
C PRO A 75 -5.83 -4.08 -14.61
N LEU A 76 -6.34 -2.90 -14.88
CA LEU A 76 -7.72 -2.51 -14.62
C LEU A 76 -8.19 -1.62 -15.77
N ASP A 77 -9.09 -2.13 -16.61
CA ASP A 77 -9.57 -1.48 -17.83
C ASP A 77 -8.42 -0.95 -18.70
N GLU A 78 -8.28 0.38 -18.86
CA GLU A 78 -7.23 1.03 -19.65
C GLU A 78 -5.89 1.14 -18.89
N ALA A 79 -5.89 0.92 -17.58
CA ALA A 79 -4.71 1.09 -16.73
C ALA A 79 -3.91 -0.22 -16.60
N LEU A 80 -2.61 -0.08 -16.50
CA LEU A 80 -1.68 -1.15 -16.21
C LEU A 80 -0.59 -0.62 -15.28
N ALA A 81 -0.51 -1.18 -14.09
CA ALA A 81 0.55 -0.91 -13.12
C ALA A 81 1.51 -2.09 -12.99
N ARG A 82 2.72 -1.80 -12.55
CA ARG A 82 3.75 -2.77 -12.20
C ARG A 82 4.30 -2.47 -10.82
N ALA A 83 4.44 -3.49 -9.99
CA ALA A 83 5.17 -3.40 -8.73
C ALA A 83 6.31 -4.43 -8.70
N VAL A 84 7.47 -4.01 -8.17
CA VAL A 84 8.65 -4.86 -7.99
C VAL A 84 9.18 -4.66 -6.58
N VAL A 85 9.47 -5.76 -5.89
CA VAL A 85 9.92 -5.75 -4.50
C VAL A 85 11.21 -6.55 -4.31
N ASP A 86 12.12 -6.03 -3.47
CA ASP A 86 13.27 -6.75 -2.92
C ASP A 86 13.19 -6.74 -1.39
N ILE A 87 13.05 -7.93 -0.80
CA ILE A 87 13.06 -8.11 0.66
C ILE A 87 14.51 -8.14 1.15
N SER A 88 15.15 -6.98 1.07
CA SER A 88 16.60 -6.84 1.30
C SER A 88 16.98 -6.41 2.72
N GLY A 89 16.02 -5.95 3.51
CA GLY A 89 16.29 -5.23 4.77
C GLY A 89 16.78 -3.79 4.56
N ARG A 90 16.87 -3.30 3.33
CA ARG A 90 17.26 -1.92 2.97
C ARG A 90 16.06 -1.16 2.44
N PRO A 91 15.51 -0.22 3.23
CA PRO A 91 14.33 0.52 2.83
C PRO A 91 14.65 1.49 1.67
N PHE A 92 13.86 1.40 0.62
CA PHE A 92 13.85 2.35 -0.49
C PHE A 92 12.51 2.25 -1.21
N ALA A 93 11.97 3.36 -1.68
CA ALA A 93 10.81 3.36 -2.54
C ALA A 93 10.99 4.33 -3.72
N SER A 94 10.64 3.85 -4.91
CA SER A 94 10.49 4.66 -6.12
C SER A 94 9.08 4.43 -6.64
N ILE A 95 8.23 5.46 -6.56
CA ILE A 95 6.80 5.35 -6.81
C ILE A 95 6.41 6.43 -7.80
N ASP A 96 6.06 6.03 -9.02
CA ASP A 96 5.58 6.90 -10.09
C ASP A 96 4.19 6.46 -10.54
N LEU A 97 3.18 7.11 -9.97
CA LEU A 97 1.77 6.82 -10.26
C LEU A 97 1.18 7.80 -11.28
N GLY A 98 1.80 8.94 -11.50
CA GLY A 98 1.34 9.97 -12.43
C GLY A 98 -0.06 10.51 -12.09
N LEU A 99 -0.48 10.48 -10.82
CA LEU A 99 -1.79 10.97 -10.36
C LEU A 99 -1.93 12.46 -10.63
N LYS A 100 -3.14 12.89 -11.03
CA LYS A 100 -3.43 14.26 -11.43
C LYS A 100 -4.54 14.91 -10.61
N ARG A 101 -5.42 14.11 -10.02
CA ARG A 101 -6.50 14.61 -9.17
C ARG A 101 -5.96 15.03 -7.82
N GLU A 102 -6.66 15.92 -7.16
CA GLU A 102 -6.40 16.27 -5.76
C GLU A 102 -6.76 15.11 -4.82
N LYS A 103 -7.90 14.46 -5.08
CA LYS A 103 -8.42 13.34 -4.27
C LYS A 103 -8.99 12.22 -5.13
N ILE A 104 -8.94 11.00 -4.59
CA ILE A 104 -9.70 9.84 -5.06
C ILE A 104 -10.59 9.40 -3.90
N GLY A 105 -11.91 9.52 -4.08
CA GLY A 105 -12.83 9.37 -2.95
C GLY A 105 -12.53 10.40 -1.86
N ASP A 106 -12.27 9.93 -0.66
CA ASP A 106 -11.95 10.74 0.52
C ASP A 106 -10.44 10.82 0.82
N LEU A 107 -9.57 10.16 0.02
CA LEU A 107 -8.13 10.15 0.20
C LEU A 107 -7.43 11.17 -0.72
N SER A 108 -6.56 11.99 -0.17
CA SER A 108 -5.69 12.89 -0.92
C SER A 108 -4.71 12.09 -1.79
N CYS A 109 -4.59 12.46 -3.08
CA CYS A 109 -3.72 11.73 -4.02
C CYS A 109 -2.25 11.74 -3.62
N GLU A 110 -1.78 12.78 -2.94
CA GLU A 110 -0.42 12.85 -2.39
C GLU A 110 -0.15 11.77 -1.35
N MET A 111 -1.20 11.31 -0.63
CA MET A 111 -1.07 10.28 0.39
C MET A 111 -0.87 8.89 -0.20
N ILE A 112 -1.26 8.63 -1.43
CA ILE A 112 -1.10 7.30 -2.04
C ILE A 112 0.38 6.90 -2.16
N PRO A 113 1.26 7.69 -2.81
CA PRO A 113 2.69 7.39 -2.83
C PRO A 113 3.31 7.47 -1.42
N HIS A 114 2.80 8.34 -0.53
CA HIS A 114 3.29 8.46 0.84
C HIS A 114 3.01 7.20 1.67
N VAL A 115 1.82 6.64 1.60
CA VAL A 115 1.45 5.34 2.20
C VAL A 115 2.37 4.22 1.75
N LEU A 116 2.64 4.12 0.45
CA LEU A 116 3.50 3.10 -0.13
C LEU A 116 4.98 3.26 0.32
N LEU A 117 5.46 4.50 0.39
CA LEU A 117 6.79 4.83 0.93
C LEU A 117 6.91 4.47 2.42
N SER A 118 5.93 4.87 3.23
CA SER A 118 5.89 4.60 4.68
C SER A 118 5.84 3.11 4.97
N PHE A 119 5.05 2.35 4.21
CA PHE A 119 5.05 0.89 4.26
C PHE A 119 6.41 0.30 3.91
N ALA A 120 7.00 0.67 2.76
CA ALA A 120 8.29 0.13 2.33
C ALA A 120 9.41 0.41 3.33
N THR A 121 9.42 1.63 3.89
CA THR A 121 10.39 2.06 4.90
C THR A 121 10.27 1.23 6.17
N SER A 122 9.08 1.08 6.71
CA SER A 122 8.82 0.35 7.95
C SER A 122 8.99 -1.16 7.80
N ALA A 123 8.63 -1.70 6.63
CA ALA A 123 8.85 -3.10 6.29
C ALA A 123 10.33 -3.44 6.05
N GLY A 124 11.17 -2.45 5.76
CA GLY A 124 12.58 -2.65 5.41
C GLY A 124 12.77 -3.29 4.04
N ILE A 125 11.96 -2.90 3.06
CA ILE A 125 12.01 -3.43 1.69
C ILE A 125 12.40 -2.35 0.68
N THR A 126 12.91 -2.77 -0.46
CA THR A 126 13.00 -1.93 -1.65
C THR A 126 11.76 -2.15 -2.49
N LEU A 127 11.06 -1.08 -2.86
CA LEU A 127 9.81 -1.11 -3.61
C LEU A 127 9.87 -0.16 -4.81
N HIS A 128 9.55 -0.67 -5.99
CA HIS A 128 9.36 0.13 -7.20
C HIS A 128 7.95 -0.07 -7.71
N ILE A 129 7.25 1.03 -8.00
CA ILE A 129 5.90 1.01 -8.56
C ILE A 129 5.83 2.01 -9.71
N ASP A 130 5.36 1.55 -10.86
CA ASP A 130 5.15 2.35 -12.05
C ASP A 130 3.74 2.12 -12.60
N VAL A 131 3.12 3.18 -13.11
CA VAL A 131 1.96 3.09 -13.98
C VAL A 131 2.42 3.11 -15.42
N LEU A 132 2.25 1.99 -16.12
CA LEU A 132 2.72 1.80 -17.49
C LEU A 132 1.73 2.32 -18.53
N LYS A 133 0.43 2.25 -18.20
CA LYS A 133 -0.68 2.69 -19.05
C LYS A 133 -1.83 3.21 -18.18
N GLY A 134 -2.71 3.98 -18.80
CA GLY A 134 -3.93 4.49 -18.20
C GLY A 134 -3.86 5.96 -17.83
N THR A 135 -5.03 6.56 -17.68
CA THR A 135 -5.19 7.99 -17.36
C THR A 135 -6.19 8.24 -16.23
N ASN A 136 -6.99 7.26 -15.88
CA ASN A 136 -7.94 7.37 -14.78
C ASN A 136 -7.24 7.11 -13.45
N ASP A 137 -7.18 8.10 -12.59
CA ASP A 137 -6.46 8.01 -11.30
C ASP A 137 -7.05 6.97 -10.35
N HIS A 138 -8.34 6.60 -10.49
CA HIS A 138 -8.94 5.52 -9.72
C HIS A 138 -8.46 4.13 -10.18
N HIS A 139 -8.13 3.99 -11.47
CA HIS A 139 -7.70 2.70 -12.06
C HIS A 139 -6.20 2.46 -11.96
N ARG A 140 -5.40 3.51 -11.75
CA ARG A 140 -3.92 3.43 -11.59
C ARG A 140 -3.47 2.88 -10.22
#